data_910c445d4ca49d815973b15c239053eb
#
_entry.id   910c445d4ca49d815973b15c239053eb
#
_cell.length_a   1.000
_cell.length_b   1.000
_cell.length_c   1.000
_cell.angle_alpha   90.00
_cell.angle_beta   90.00
_cell.angle_gamma   90.00
#
_symmetry.space_group_name_H-M   'P 1'
#
loop_
_entity.id
_entity.type
_entity.pdbx_description
1 polymer ?
#
loop_
_entity_poly.entity_id
_entity_poly.type
_entity_poly.pdbx_seq_one_letter_code
_entity_poly.pdbx_strand_id
1 'polypeptide(L)'
;DMLAKNALKLLNQNLAKVLKNGSDMEARQNMLVGSMLAGQAFANAPVGAVHALAYPLGGHFHLSHGHTNALVLVEVLKFNAPNAKQHYAELMQLLDPRSTGCTDGLCDLFIDHMQNHLDQSSLTLKLNELNIPEAKLPQLAKDAMLQTRLLQNNPREMTEQDALNIYQAIYA
;
A
#
# COMPACT_ATOMS: atom_id res chain seq x y z
N ASP A 1 -7.17 11.30 10.86
CA ASP A 1 -5.84 10.82 11.31
C ASP A 1 -5.92 9.83 12.47
N MET A 2 -6.68 10.12 13.55
CA MET A 2 -6.73 9.25 14.73
C MET A 2 -7.18 7.82 14.39
N LEU A 3 -8.27 7.66 13.63
CA LEU A 3 -8.77 6.34 13.22
C LEU A 3 -7.74 5.59 12.36
N ALA A 4 -7.14 6.27 11.38
CA ALA A 4 -6.12 5.67 10.51
C ALA A 4 -4.88 5.23 11.30
N LYS A 5 -4.40 6.05 12.23
CA LYS A 5 -3.25 5.72 13.09
C LYS A 5 -3.54 4.53 14.00
N ASN A 6 -4.75 4.44 14.58
CA ASN A 6 -5.16 3.30 15.39
C ASN A 6 -5.33 2.03 14.55
N ALA A 7 -5.93 2.15 13.36
CA ALA A 7 -6.02 1.05 12.40
C ALA A 7 -4.63 0.50 12.05
N LEU A 8 -3.71 1.36 11.66
CA LEU A 8 -2.35 0.99 11.29
C LEU A 8 -1.63 0.25 12.43
N LYS A 9 -1.75 0.74 13.67
CA LYS A 9 -1.18 0.05 14.85
C LYS A 9 -1.74 -1.35 15.03
N LEU A 10 -3.06 -1.50 15.04
CA LEU A 10 -3.70 -2.81 15.25
C LEU A 10 -3.33 -3.80 14.15
N LEU A 11 -3.36 -3.37 12.90
CA LEU A 11 -3.00 -4.20 11.76
C LEU A 11 -1.53 -4.61 11.83
N ASN A 12 -0.62 -3.65 12.05
CA ASN A 12 0.81 -3.90 12.15
C ASN A 12 1.16 -4.91 13.27
N GLN A 13 0.56 -4.78 14.43
CA GLN A 13 0.85 -5.62 15.60
C GLN A 13 0.33 -7.05 15.48
N ASN A 14 -0.63 -7.29 14.58
CA ASN A 14 -1.34 -8.56 14.53
C ASN A 14 -1.19 -9.29 13.18
N LEU A 15 -0.75 -8.61 12.11
CA LEU A 15 -0.60 -9.22 10.77
C LEU A 15 0.31 -10.45 10.80
N ALA A 16 1.52 -10.32 11.33
CA ALA A 16 2.46 -11.45 11.41
C ALA A 16 1.93 -12.61 12.27
N LYS A 17 1.15 -12.30 13.32
CA LYS A 17 0.54 -13.34 14.18
C LYS A 17 -0.49 -14.15 13.41
N VAL A 18 -1.40 -13.50 12.67
CA VAL A 18 -2.44 -14.21 11.91
C VAL A 18 -1.87 -14.95 10.71
N LEU A 19 -0.80 -14.44 10.09
CA LEU A 19 -0.10 -15.17 9.02
C LEU A 19 0.56 -16.44 9.55
N LYS A 20 1.13 -16.39 10.76
CA LYS A 20 1.75 -17.56 11.41
C LYS A 20 0.72 -18.55 11.96
N ASN A 21 -0.36 -18.05 12.54
CA ASN A 21 -1.43 -18.87 13.14
C ASN A 21 -2.81 -18.26 12.86
N GLY A 22 -3.47 -18.72 11.81
CA GLY A 22 -4.81 -18.28 11.44
C GLY A 22 -5.91 -18.59 12.46
N SER A 23 -5.63 -19.39 13.49
CA SER A 23 -6.57 -19.72 14.59
C SER A 23 -6.38 -18.85 15.84
N ASP A 24 -5.44 -17.90 15.83
CA ASP A 24 -5.28 -16.91 16.91
C ASP A 24 -6.47 -15.93 16.90
N MET A 25 -7.44 -16.21 17.76
CA MET A 25 -8.71 -15.47 17.80
C MET A 25 -8.52 -14.01 18.24
N GLU A 26 -7.59 -13.74 19.15
CA GLU A 26 -7.28 -12.37 19.58
C GLU A 26 -6.67 -11.57 18.44
N ALA A 27 -5.66 -12.12 17.76
CA ALA A 27 -5.06 -11.46 16.61
C ALA A 27 -6.07 -11.24 15.47
N ARG A 28 -6.93 -12.22 15.19
CA ARG A 28 -8.02 -12.09 14.19
C ARG A 28 -9.01 -10.98 14.54
N GLN A 29 -9.42 -10.91 15.81
CA GLN A 29 -10.32 -9.84 16.28
C GLN A 29 -9.68 -8.47 16.12
N ASN A 30 -8.40 -8.33 16.48
CA ASN A 30 -7.66 -7.08 16.33
C ASN A 30 -7.49 -6.69 14.85
N MET A 31 -7.26 -7.65 13.93
CA MET A 31 -7.26 -7.41 12.49
C MET A 31 -8.62 -6.93 12.00
N LEU A 32 -9.72 -7.52 12.45
CA LEU A 32 -11.07 -7.11 12.07
C LEU A 32 -11.39 -5.69 12.56
N VAL A 33 -11.05 -5.36 13.82
CA VAL A 33 -11.24 -4.03 14.38
C VAL A 33 -10.35 -3.01 13.63
N GLY A 34 -9.09 -3.36 13.36
CA GLY A 34 -8.18 -2.53 12.57
C GLY A 34 -8.73 -2.24 11.17
N SER A 35 -9.26 -3.25 10.49
CA SER A 35 -9.90 -3.09 9.17
C SER A 35 -11.14 -2.20 9.24
N MET A 36 -11.98 -2.35 10.25
CA MET A 36 -13.14 -1.49 10.47
C MET A 36 -12.72 -0.02 10.66
N LEU A 37 -11.71 0.24 11.51
CA LEU A 37 -11.21 1.60 11.75
C LEU A 37 -10.60 2.20 10.48
N ALA A 38 -9.89 1.41 9.67
CA ALA A 38 -9.39 1.85 8.37
C ALA A 38 -10.55 2.23 7.44
N GLY A 39 -11.62 1.42 7.40
CA GLY A 39 -12.84 1.71 6.64
C GLY A 39 -13.50 3.04 7.06
N GLN A 40 -13.61 3.28 8.36
CA GLN A 40 -14.13 4.54 8.90
C GLN A 40 -13.21 5.73 8.56
N ALA A 41 -11.90 5.53 8.55
CA ALA A 41 -10.94 6.56 8.19
C ALA A 41 -11.09 6.96 6.72
N PHE A 42 -11.10 5.99 5.79
CA PHE A 42 -11.19 6.30 4.36
C PHE A 42 -12.57 6.81 3.92
N ALA A 43 -13.63 6.53 4.66
CA ALA A 43 -14.94 7.13 4.40
C ALA A 43 -14.93 8.67 4.58
N ASN A 44 -13.98 9.19 5.39
CA ASN A 44 -13.82 10.62 5.64
C ASN A 44 -12.63 11.25 4.88
N ALA A 45 -11.63 10.43 4.50
CA ALA A 45 -10.44 10.86 3.79
C ALA A 45 -10.17 9.86 2.66
N PRO A 46 -10.58 10.17 1.42
CA PRO A 46 -10.52 9.23 0.31
C PRO A 46 -9.13 8.70 0.05
N VAL A 47 -9.06 7.48 -0.52
CA VAL A 47 -7.84 6.81 -0.92
C VAL A 47 -7.16 7.51 -2.11
N GLY A 48 -5.88 7.22 -2.35
CA GLY A 48 -5.03 7.87 -3.36
C GLY A 48 -4.54 6.90 -4.44
N ALA A 49 -3.28 7.12 -4.86
CA ALA A 49 -2.66 6.45 -6.00
C ALA A 49 -2.57 4.92 -5.88
N VAL A 50 -2.39 4.36 -4.67
CA VAL A 50 -2.39 2.90 -4.48
C VAL A 50 -3.66 2.28 -5.07
N HIS A 51 -4.83 2.82 -4.73
CA HIS A 51 -6.10 2.30 -5.26
C HIS A 51 -6.29 2.64 -6.74
N ALA A 52 -5.83 3.82 -7.19
CA ALA A 52 -5.91 4.20 -8.60
C ALA A 52 -5.16 3.21 -9.50
N LEU A 53 -3.97 2.76 -9.09
CA LEU A 53 -3.18 1.77 -9.82
C LEU A 53 -3.68 0.33 -9.59
N ALA A 54 -4.29 0.04 -8.45
CA ALA A 54 -4.82 -1.28 -8.15
C ALA A 54 -6.06 -1.64 -9.00
N TYR A 55 -6.93 -0.66 -9.29
CA TYR A 55 -8.19 -0.90 -9.99
C TYR A 55 -8.05 -1.52 -11.40
N PRO A 56 -7.14 -1.04 -12.29
CA PRO A 56 -6.95 -1.68 -13.58
C PRO A 56 -6.49 -3.14 -13.47
N LEU A 57 -5.62 -3.46 -12.51
CA LEU A 57 -5.18 -4.85 -12.26
C LEU A 57 -6.35 -5.76 -11.89
N GLY A 58 -7.23 -5.29 -10.99
CA GLY A 58 -8.43 -6.03 -10.63
C GLY A 58 -9.43 -6.15 -11.79
N GLY A 59 -9.64 -5.06 -12.54
CA GLY A 59 -10.60 -5.00 -13.63
C GLY A 59 -10.21 -5.86 -14.84
N HIS A 60 -8.94 -5.84 -15.24
CA HIS A 60 -8.48 -6.60 -16.43
C HIS A 60 -8.11 -8.04 -16.11
N PHE A 61 -7.59 -8.33 -14.90
CA PHE A 61 -7.02 -9.65 -14.59
C PHE A 61 -7.75 -10.38 -13.45
N HIS A 62 -8.85 -9.80 -12.96
CA HIS A 62 -9.68 -10.41 -11.90
C HIS A 62 -8.92 -10.73 -10.61
N LEU A 63 -7.83 -10.02 -10.33
CA LEU A 63 -7.09 -10.15 -9.07
C LEU A 63 -7.91 -9.55 -7.92
N SER A 64 -7.79 -10.14 -6.74
CA SER A 64 -8.50 -9.64 -5.56
C SER A 64 -8.02 -8.24 -5.17
N HIS A 65 -8.92 -7.41 -4.64
CA HIS A 65 -8.65 -6.02 -4.30
C HIS A 65 -7.46 -5.84 -3.35
N GLY A 66 -7.37 -6.67 -2.30
CA GLY A 66 -6.24 -6.62 -1.38
C GLY A 66 -4.91 -6.95 -2.04
N HIS A 67 -4.89 -7.94 -2.94
CA HIS A 67 -3.69 -8.33 -3.68
C HIS A 67 -3.22 -7.22 -4.63
N THR A 68 -4.14 -6.60 -5.39
CA THR A 68 -3.78 -5.51 -6.30
C THR A 68 -3.24 -4.29 -5.58
N ASN A 69 -3.78 -3.96 -4.41
CA ASN A 69 -3.23 -2.91 -3.56
C ASN A 69 -1.83 -3.28 -3.04
N ALA A 70 -1.62 -4.52 -2.60
CA ALA A 70 -0.32 -4.99 -2.12
C ALA A 70 0.76 -4.91 -3.20
N LEU A 71 0.44 -5.29 -4.46
CA LEU A 71 1.35 -5.23 -5.59
C LEU A 71 1.96 -3.85 -5.80
N VAL A 72 1.16 -2.80 -5.74
CA VAL A 72 1.61 -1.43 -6.07
C VAL A 72 2.02 -0.62 -4.84
N LEU A 73 1.74 -1.11 -3.61
CA LEU A 73 1.88 -0.35 -2.37
C LEU A 73 3.25 0.29 -2.23
N VAL A 74 4.32 -0.51 -2.23
CA VAL A 74 5.67 -0.03 -1.90
C VAL A 74 6.20 0.92 -2.96
N GLU A 75 5.97 0.64 -4.23
CA GLU A 75 6.42 1.54 -5.31
C GLU A 75 5.67 2.88 -5.29
N VAL A 76 4.37 2.88 -4.92
CA VAL A 76 3.64 4.14 -4.70
C VAL A 76 4.15 4.88 -3.47
N LEU A 77 4.51 4.19 -2.38
CA LEU A 77 5.12 4.85 -1.22
C LEU A 77 6.45 5.51 -1.59
N LYS A 78 7.32 4.81 -2.34
CA LYS A 78 8.58 5.38 -2.87
C LYS A 78 8.33 6.60 -3.76
N PHE A 79 7.35 6.50 -4.66
CA PHE A 79 6.96 7.61 -5.52
C PHE A 79 6.51 8.83 -4.71
N ASN A 80 5.71 8.62 -3.67
CA ASN A 80 5.17 9.69 -2.83
C ASN A 80 6.18 10.26 -1.82
N ALA A 81 7.24 9.53 -1.48
CA ALA A 81 8.19 9.89 -0.43
C ALA A 81 8.69 11.35 -0.50
N PRO A 82 9.06 11.92 -1.67
CA PRO A 82 9.50 13.31 -1.74
C PRO A 82 8.53 14.33 -1.16
N ASN A 83 7.22 14.05 -1.26
CA ASN A 83 6.15 14.94 -0.79
C ASN A 83 5.52 14.50 0.55
N ALA A 84 5.81 13.28 1.00
CA ALA A 84 5.16 12.66 2.16
C ALA A 84 6.14 12.22 3.27
N LYS A 85 7.45 12.48 3.13
CA LYS A 85 8.48 11.95 4.03
C LYS A 85 8.25 12.27 5.51
N GLN A 86 7.75 13.47 5.84
CA GLN A 86 7.44 13.83 7.21
C GLN A 86 6.33 12.95 7.79
N HIS A 87 5.27 12.69 7.00
CA HIS A 87 4.19 11.81 7.42
C HIS A 87 4.65 10.36 7.58
N TYR A 88 5.51 9.86 6.69
CA TYR A 88 6.05 8.51 6.78
C TYR A 88 6.97 8.35 8.00
N ALA A 89 7.78 9.36 8.30
CA ALA A 89 8.60 9.37 9.52
C ALA A 89 7.72 9.32 10.79
N GLU A 90 6.64 10.11 10.85
CA GLU A 90 5.68 10.07 11.97
C GLU A 90 4.99 8.70 12.08
N LEU A 91 4.65 8.07 10.95
CA LEU A 91 4.06 6.73 10.94
C LEU A 91 5.07 5.67 11.43
N MET A 92 6.35 5.78 11.04
CA MET A 92 7.38 4.87 11.56
C MET A 92 7.52 4.97 13.08
N GLN A 93 7.58 6.18 13.61
CA GLN A 93 7.64 6.40 15.06
C GLN A 93 6.36 5.95 15.79
N LEU A 94 5.21 5.99 15.12
CA LEU A 94 3.96 5.43 15.62
C LEU A 94 4.01 3.91 15.76
N LEU A 95 4.64 3.23 14.79
CA LEU A 95 4.76 1.76 14.74
C LEU A 95 5.85 1.24 15.67
N ASP A 96 7.01 1.88 15.69
CA ASP A 96 8.08 1.63 16.65
C ASP A 96 8.58 2.95 17.28
N PRO A 97 8.11 3.29 18.50
CA PRO A 97 8.53 4.51 19.21
C PRO A 97 10.03 4.57 19.53
N ARG A 98 10.75 3.46 19.39
CA ARG A 98 12.22 3.42 19.59
C ARG A 98 12.98 3.84 18.32
N SER A 99 12.31 3.91 17.19
CA SER A 99 12.92 4.38 15.93
C SER A 99 13.30 5.84 16.06
N THR A 100 14.59 6.14 15.92
CA THR A 100 15.16 7.48 15.98
C THR A 100 15.99 7.75 14.73
N GLY A 101 16.13 9.01 14.36
CA GLY A 101 16.91 9.39 13.18
C GLY A 101 16.39 10.66 12.52
N CYS A 102 16.99 11.01 11.39
CA CYS A 102 16.49 12.11 10.57
C CYS A 102 15.20 11.70 9.83
N THR A 103 14.44 12.68 9.38
CA THR A 103 13.17 12.47 8.67
C THR A 103 13.33 11.55 7.46
N ASP A 104 14.39 11.71 6.68
CA ASP A 104 14.65 10.87 5.50
C ASP A 104 14.88 9.40 5.91
N GLY A 105 15.74 9.16 6.91
CA GLY A 105 15.99 7.81 7.42
C GLY A 105 14.74 7.12 8.01
N LEU A 106 13.90 7.86 8.72
CA LEU A 106 12.63 7.32 9.25
C LEU A 106 11.61 7.05 8.13
N CYS A 107 11.60 7.88 7.09
CA CYS A 107 10.80 7.65 5.89
C CYS A 107 11.21 6.34 5.20
N ASP A 108 12.50 6.14 4.98
CA ASP A 108 13.03 4.92 4.36
C ASP A 108 12.70 3.69 5.21
N LEU A 109 12.90 3.78 6.53
CA LEU A 109 12.53 2.71 7.46
C LEU A 109 11.03 2.36 7.41
N PHE A 110 10.15 3.34 7.21
CA PHE A 110 8.72 3.08 7.05
C PHE A 110 8.43 2.30 5.77
N ILE A 111 9.05 2.68 4.65
CA ILE A 111 8.89 1.99 3.36
C ILE A 111 9.42 0.56 3.46
N ASP A 112 10.60 0.36 4.04
CA ASP A 112 11.20 -0.96 4.27
C ASP A 112 10.31 -1.81 5.19
N HIS A 113 9.72 -1.20 6.21
CA HIS A 113 8.78 -1.89 7.10
C HIS A 113 7.54 -2.41 6.35
N MET A 114 6.99 -1.62 5.43
CA MET A 114 5.88 -2.06 4.57
C MET A 114 6.32 -3.16 3.59
N GLN A 115 7.52 -3.05 3.00
CA GLN A 115 8.09 -4.12 2.17
C GLN A 115 8.22 -5.43 2.95
N ASN A 116 8.76 -5.38 4.17
CA ASN A 116 8.91 -6.56 5.02
C ASN A 116 7.57 -7.26 5.31
N HIS A 117 6.47 -6.53 5.46
CA HIS A 117 5.14 -7.14 5.59
C HIS A 117 4.71 -7.88 4.33
N LEU A 118 5.01 -7.32 3.14
CA LEU A 118 4.72 -7.99 1.88
C LEU A 118 5.58 -9.25 1.70
N ASP A 119 6.87 -9.19 2.03
CA ASP A 119 7.80 -10.32 1.93
C ASP A 119 7.42 -11.48 2.86
N GLN A 120 6.83 -11.19 4.02
CA GLN A 120 6.30 -12.19 4.94
C GLN A 120 4.95 -12.76 4.50
N SER A 121 4.29 -12.14 3.53
CA SER A 121 3.05 -12.66 2.96
C SER A 121 3.34 -13.79 1.98
N SER A 122 2.36 -14.62 1.71
CA SER A 122 2.43 -15.63 0.64
C SER A 122 1.94 -15.10 -0.70
N LEU A 123 1.83 -13.79 -0.86
CA LEU A 123 1.35 -13.17 -2.08
C LEU A 123 2.43 -13.19 -3.17
N THR A 124 2.04 -13.50 -4.39
CA THR A 124 2.87 -13.27 -5.57
C THR A 124 2.90 -11.77 -5.87
N LEU A 125 4.09 -11.15 -5.80
CA LEU A 125 4.27 -9.70 -5.90
C LEU A 125 4.88 -9.25 -7.23
N LYS A 126 4.91 -10.13 -8.23
CA LYS A 126 5.43 -9.86 -9.58
C LYS A 126 4.33 -10.03 -10.62
N LEU A 127 4.18 -9.06 -11.51
CA LEU A 127 3.12 -9.10 -12.53
C LEU A 127 3.33 -10.22 -13.56
N ASN A 128 4.60 -10.50 -13.94
CA ASN A 128 4.93 -11.59 -14.86
C ASN A 128 4.56 -12.97 -14.30
N GLU A 129 4.74 -13.19 -12.99
CA GLU A 129 4.37 -14.44 -12.31
C GLU A 129 2.83 -14.61 -12.20
N LEU A 130 2.08 -13.51 -12.30
CA LEU A 130 0.61 -13.50 -12.38
C LEU A 130 0.09 -13.61 -13.82
N ASN A 131 0.97 -13.93 -14.78
CA ASN A 131 0.65 -14.05 -16.20
C ASN A 131 0.09 -12.76 -16.83
N ILE A 132 0.48 -11.61 -16.33
CA ILE A 132 0.13 -10.31 -16.91
C ILE A 132 1.14 -10.01 -18.02
N PRO A 133 0.70 -9.84 -19.29
CA PRO A 133 1.62 -9.56 -20.37
C PRO A 133 2.23 -8.15 -20.24
N GLU A 134 3.55 -8.04 -20.44
CA GLU A 134 4.25 -6.74 -20.39
C GLU A 134 3.64 -5.70 -21.32
N ALA A 135 3.21 -6.12 -22.51
CA ALA A 135 2.54 -5.28 -23.49
C ALA A 135 1.24 -4.62 -22.97
N LYS A 136 0.70 -5.07 -21.83
CA LYS A 136 -0.49 -4.48 -21.20
C LYS A 136 -0.16 -3.34 -20.22
N LEU A 137 1.08 -3.17 -19.79
CA LEU A 137 1.45 -2.15 -18.83
C LEU A 137 1.09 -0.73 -19.26
N PRO A 138 1.29 -0.32 -20.54
CA PRO A 138 0.86 1.00 -20.99
C PRO A 138 -0.66 1.21 -20.89
N GLN A 139 -1.46 0.16 -21.18
CA GLN A 139 -2.91 0.24 -21.05
C GLN A 139 -3.32 0.38 -19.58
N LEU A 140 -2.69 -0.38 -18.67
CA LEU A 140 -2.94 -0.26 -17.23
C LEU A 140 -2.62 1.14 -16.71
N ALA A 141 -1.50 1.72 -17.15
CA ALA A 141 -1.12 3.08 -16.77
C ALA A 141 -2.16 4.11 -17.23
N LYS A 142 -2.59 4.02 -18.48
CA LYS A 142 -3.65 4.88 -19.04
C LYS A 142 -4.96 4.75 -18.26
N ASP A 143 -5.38 3.53 -17.93
CA ASP A 143 -6.63 3.28 -17.21
C ASP A 143 -6.55 3.74 -15.75
N ALA A 144 -5.37 3.67 -15.12
CA ALA A 144 -5.14 4.23 -13.79
C ALA A 144 -5.36 5.75 -13.76
N MET A 145 -4.98 6.48 -14.83
CA MET A 145 -5.19 7.92 -14.94
C MET A 145 -6.65 8.33 -15.04
N LEU A 146 -7.55 7.41 -15.39
CA LEU A 146 -9.00 7.68 -15.36
C LEU A 146 -9.56 7.78 -13.93
N GLN A 147 -8.81 7.33 -12.93
CA GLN A 147 -9.19 7.39 -11.51
C GLN A 147 -8.93 8.77 -10.89
N THR A 148 -9.35 9.84 -11.56
CA THR A 148 -9.07 11.24 -11.17
C THR A 148 -9.48 11.58 -9.74
N ARG A 149 -10.63 11.04 -9.28
CA ARG A 149 -11.13 11.21 -7.92
C ARG A 149 -10.17 10.69 -6.85
N LEU A 150 -9.38 9.67 -7.18
CA LEU A 150 -8.40 9.07 -6.28
C LEU A 150 -7.07 9.80 -6.37
N LEU A 151 -6.62 10.07 -7.59
CA LEU A 151 -5.33 10.71 -7.84
C LEU A 151 -5.24 12.12 -7.26
N GLN A 152 -6.33 12.88 -7.23
CA GLN A 152 -6.37 14.22 -6.60
C GLN A 152 -6.07 14.21 -5.10
N ASN A 153 -6.24 13.06 -4.42
CA ASN A 153 -5.94 12.92 -2.98
C ASN A 153 -4.50 12.46 -2.73
N ASN A 154 -3.76 12.14 -3.80
CA ASN A 154 -2.39 11.66 -3.66
C ASN A 154 -1.46 12.83 -3.27
N PRO A 155 -0.50 12.66 -2.34
CA PRO A 155 0.38 13.74 -1.90
C PRO A 155 1.30 14.29 -2.98
N ARG A 156 1.54 13.53 -4.04
CA ARG A 156 2.32 13.91 -5.22
C ARG A 156 1.48 13.72 -6.48
N GLU A 157 1.47 14.72 -7.34
CA GLU A 157 0.85 14.59 -8.66
C GLU A 157 1.49 13.45 -9.45
N MET A 158 0.65 12.63 -10.11
CA MET A 158 1.08 11.45 -10.84
C MET A 158 0.73 11.61 -12.33
N THR A 159 1.70 11.34 -13.18
CA THR A 159 1.53 11.27 -14.63
C THR A 159 1.31 9.83 -15.10
N GLU A 160 0.85 9.65 -16.34
CA GLU A 160 0.75 8.32 -16.97
C GLU A 160 2.13 7.62 -17.03
N GLN A 161 3.20 8.39 -17.26
CA GLN A 161 4.55 7.83 -17.26
C GLN A 161 4.98 7.35 -15.88
N ASP A 162 4.62 8.07 -14.81
CA ASP A 162 4.89 7.63 -13.43
C ASP A 162 4.16 6.33 -13.11
N ALA A 163 2.89 6.22 -13.50
CA ALA A 163 2.10 5.00 -13.35
C ALA A 163 2.72 3.82 -14.12
N LEU A 164 3.18 4.06 -15.36
CA LEU A 164 3.87 3.06 -16.17
C LEU A 164 5.18 2.61 -15.50
N ASN A 165 5.98 3.54 -14.99
CA ASN A 165 7.23 3.23 -14.29
C ASN A 165 6.99 2.35 -13.05
N ILE A 166 5.91 2.63 -12.29
CA ILE A 166 5.52 1.81 -11.14
C ILE A 166 5.16 0.38 -11.57
N TYR A 167 4.35 0.22 -12.62
CA TYR A 167 4.01 -1.12 -13.12
C TYR A 167 5.24 -1.87 -13.66
N GLN A 168 6.17 -1.17 -14.30
CA GLN A 168 7.43 -1.77 -14.75
C GLN A 168 8.31 -2.23 -13.58
N ALA A 169 8.36 -1.46 -12.50
CA ALA A 169 9.13 -1.79 -11.30
C ALA A 169 8.65 -3.07 -10.60
N ILE A 170 7.35 -3.38 -10.70
CA ILE A 170 6.77 -4.60 -10.11
C ILE A 170 6.58 -5.72 -11.14
N TYR A 171 7.10 -5.56 -12.37
CA TYR A 171 6.87 -6.55 -13.43
C TYR A 171 7.73 -7.79 -13.25
N ALA A 172 9.05 -7.67 -12.95
CA ALA A 172 10.01 -8.77 -12.90
C ALA A 172 10.82 -8.80 -11.60
#